data_b7efcc6cbf27b6a194566d42bae87294
#
_entry.id   b7efcc6cbf27b6a194566d42bae87294
#
_cell.length_a   1.000
_cell.length_b   1.000
_cell.length_c   1.000
_cell.angle_alpha   90.00
_cell.angle_beta   90.00
_cell.angle_gamma   90.00
#
_symmetry.space_group_name_H-M   'P 1'
#
loop_
_entity.id
_entity.type
_entity.pdbx_description
1 polymer ?
#
loop_
_entity_poly.entity_id
_entity_poly.type
_entity_poly.pdbx_seq_one_letter_code
_entity_poly.pdbx_strand_id
1 'polypeptide(L)'
;MRPFRTLAALLASVQLAAGPALAQAPAPGPATPPAPSGGEAGVDDPTQVSELVVVAHPQGPPIWRVTYNGAEMTIIGSVTPIQQQQKWDRRQTMAALEGARLVILPPTVGLNPVQVIALVTANIWRVRTFGDLESRLPPDLRARFVAAREAARQPASRYAHWKPAVAGELLLSDSRHTFGYSMGKPGTTIAKIAKGMNIPSRVISHYSMNSLVSVATKLDDKQNLACLDDAVTQAKYEQDHVADMNDDWARGNVLSVNARYRIQPIQRCLMLVPGARKEIERAMGEAADRLWAELQKPGKTVAVMDMAWLLPKDGLLDRLKAHGATVGEPPQLASAAKAEGDEEKD
;
A
#
# COMPACT_ATOMS: atom_id res chain seq x y z
N MET A 1 28.88 23.28 30.20
CA MET A 1 28.78 23.35 28.74
C MET A 1 29.31 22.06 28.13
N ARG A 2 28.53 20.99 28.13
CA ARG A 2 28.76 19.74 27.42
C ARG A 2 27.41 19.00 27.33
N PRO A 3 26.60 19.21 26.25
CA PRO A 3 25.58 18.24 25.92
C PRO A 3 25.47 17.88 24.40
N PHE A 4 26.58 17.99 23.63
CA PHE A 4 26.48 17.74 22.17
C PHE A 4 27.05 16.39 21.69
N ARG A 5 27.48 15.49 22.61
CA ARG A 5 28.14 14.23 22.24
C ARG A 5 27.21 13.00 22.10
N THR A 6 25.93 13.11 22.45
CA THR A 6 25.01 11.94 22.47
C THR A 6 24.09 11.83 21.27
N LEU A 7 24.03 12.81 20.36
CA LEU A 7 23.14 12.72 19.17
C LEU A 7 23.81 12.08 17.95
N ALA A 8 25.12 11.96 17.91
CA ALA A 8 25.84 11.35 16.78
C ALA A 8 25.93 9.81 16.85
N ALA A 9 25.57 9.21 17.98
CA ALA A 9 25.72 7.76 18.20
C ALA A 9 24.51 6.91 17.77
N LEU A 10 23.40 7.53 17.32
CA LEU A 10 22.18 6.83 16.94
C LEU A 10 22.06 6.50 15.45
N LEU A 11 23.06 6.85 14.64
CA LEU A 11 23.04 6.59 13.19
C LEU A 11 24.08 5.56 12.71
N ALA A 12 24.80 4.89 13.61
CA ALA A 12 25.92 4.02 13.24
C ALA A 12 25.86 2.63 13.86
N SER A 13 24.74 1.94 13.84
CA SER A 13 24.71 0.52 14.21
C SER A 13 23.76 -0.29 13.32
N VAL A 14 24.10 -0.36 12.02
CA VAL A 14 23.76 -1.52 11.20
C VAL A 14 25.03 -2.38 11.14
N GLN A 15 25.24 -3.21 12.15
CA GLN A 15 26.24 -4.27 12.09
C GLN A 15 25.58 -5.53 11.56
N LEU A 16 26.07 -5.98 10.40
CA LEU A 16 25.87 -7.33 9.89
C LEU A 16 26.48 -8.32 10.92
N ALA A 17 25.64 -9.02 11.63
CA ALA A 17 26.03 -10.23 12.34
C ALA A 17 25.82 -11.43 11.42
N ALA A 18 26.92 -11.93 10.83
CA ALA A 18 26.95 -13.25 10.23
C ALA A 18 26.94 -14.29 11.36
N GLY A 19 25.81 -14.94 11.56
CA GLY A 19 25.68 -16.10 12.46
C GLY A 19 26.04 -17.39 11.73
N PRO A 20 26.62 -18.40 12.43
CA PRO A 20 27.04 -19.65 11.81
C PRO A 20 25.85 -20.50 11.35
N ALA A 21 26.00 -21.09 10.17
CA ALA A 21 25.06 -22.04 9.59
C ALA A 21 24.98 -23.31 10.47
N LEU A 22 23.82 -23.53 11.11
CA LEU A 22 23.49 -24.83 11.68
C LEU A 22 22.99 -25.75 10.57
N ALA A 23 23.67 -26.87 10.41
CA ALA A 23 23.28 -27.93 9.49
C ALA A 23 21.89 -28.48 9.88
N GLN A 24 20.92 -28.39 9.00
CA GLN A 24 19.61 -29.01 9.12
C GLN A 24 19.71 -30.48 8.75
N ALA A 25 19.23 -31.34 9.65
CA ALA A 25 19.00 -32.77 9.38
C ALA A 25 17.94 -32.94 8.26
N PRO A 26 18.03 -34.00 7.44
CA PRO A 26 17.06 -34.23 6.37
C PRO A 26 15.68 -34.58 6.93
N ALA A 27 14.64 -33.93 6.38
CA ALA A 27 13.26 -34.20 6.71
C ALA A 27 12.84 -35.61 6.24
N PRO A 28 11.95 -36.33 6.98
CA PRO A 28 11.41 -37.61 6.54
C PRO A 28 10.57 -37.42 5.27
N GLY A 29 10.72 -38.33 4.32
CA GLY A 29 10.04 -38.32 3.03
C GLY A 29 8.51 -38.43 3.17
N PRO A 30 7.75 -37.98 2.14
CA PRO A 30 6.30 -38.01 2.17
C PRO A 30 5.76 -39.43 2.19
N ALA A 31 4.84 -39.68 3.13
CA ALA A 31 4.11 -40.93 3.21
C ALA A 31 3.25 -41.14 1.95
N THR A 32 3.34 -42.33 1.38
CA THR A 32 2.53 -42.79 0.23
C THR A 32 1.06 -42.84 0.66
N PRO A 33 0.13 -42.23 -0.10
CA PRO A 33 -1.29 -42.34 0.19
C PRO A 33 -1.79 -43.78 -0.07
N PRO A 34 -2.77 -44.29 0.71
CA PRO A 34 -3.35 -45.61 0.49
C PRO A 34 -4.12 -45.64 -0.83
N ALA A 35 -4.04 -46.79 -1.51
CA ALA A 35 -4.76 -47.05 -2.75
C ALA A 35 -6.29 -46.98 -2.51
N PRO A 36 -7.07 -46.42 -3.45
CA PRO A 36 -8.52 -46.39 -3.35
C PRO A 36 -9.08 -47.83 -3.51
N SER A 37 -9.83 -48.25 -2.50
CA SER A 37 -10.65 -49.49 -2.58
C SER A 37 -11.76 -49.30 -3.63
N GLY A 38 -11.87 -50.24 -4.54
CA GLY A 38 -12.86 -50.26 -5.62
C GLY A 38 -14.29 -50.20 -5.06
N GLY A 39 -15.03 -49.18 -5.50
CA GLY A 39 -16.48 -49.08 -5.38
C GLY A 39 -17.07 -49.18 -6.80
N GLU A 40 -18.18 -49.92 -6.87
CA GLU A 40 -18.89 -50.32 -8.07
C GLU A 40 -19.16 -49.22 -9.09
N ALA A 41 -19.03 -49.61 -10.38
CA ALA A 41 -19.34 -48.80 -11.53
C ALA A 41 -20.85 -48.49 -11.59
N GLY A 42 -21.21 -47.24 -11.20
CA GLY A 42 -22.49 -46.68 -11.62
C GLY A 42 -22.39 -46.31 -13.09
N VAL A 43 -23.39 -46.73 -13.87
CA VAL A 43 -23.52 -46.44 -15.30
C VAL A 43 -23.69 -44.93 -15.44
N ASP A 44 -22.65 -44.24 -15.91
CA ASP A 44 -22.69 -42.80 -16.22
C ASP A 44 -23.65 -42.57 -17.42
N ASP A 45 -24.69 -41.78 -17.18
CA ASP A 45 -25.56 -41.23 -18.20
C ASP A 45 -24.75 -40.25 -19.08
N PRO A 46 -24.52 -40.51 -20.37
CA PRO A 46 -23.67 -39.67 -21.21
C PRO A 46 -24.28 -38.33 -21.59
N THR A 47 -25.43 -37.96 -21.02
CA THR A 47 -26.13 -36.70 -21.32
C THR A 47 -25.93 -35.59 -20.23
N GLN A 48 -25.29 -35.89 -19.11
CA GLN A 48 -24.92 -34.83 -18.14
C GLN A 48 -23.54 -34.27 -18.45
N VAL A 49 -23.47 -33.33 -19.37
CA VAL A 49 -22.32 -32.44 -19.51
C VAL A 49 -22.34 -31.48 -18.34
N SER A 50 -21.66 -31.84 -17.26
CA SER A 50 -21.35 -30.86 -16.21
C SER A 50 -20.42 -29.84 -16.82
N GLU A 51 -20.93 -28.67 -17.17
CA GLU A 51 -20.15 -27.55 -17.59
C GLU A 51 -19.29 -27.11 -16.38
N LEU A 52 -18.05 -27.58 -16.32
CA LEU A 52 -17.08 -27.17 -15.34
C LEU A 52 -16.65 -25.74 -15.71
N VAL A 53 -17.36 -24.73 -15.19
CA VAL A 53 -16.94 -23.35 -15.30
C VAL A 53 -15.68 -23.19 -14.46
N VAL A 54 -14.53 -23.46 -15.04
CA VAL A 54 -13.24 -23.11 -14.45
C VAL A 54 -13.13 -21.59 -14.51
N VAL A 55 -13.57 -20.93 -13.47
CA VAL A 55 -13.26 -19.52 -13.27
C VAL A 55 -11.76 -19.44 -13.00
N ALA A 56 -10.99 -19.26 -14.08
CA ALA A 56 -9.56 -18.99 -13.98
C ALA A 56 -9.40 -17.64 -13.30
N HIS A 57 -9.20 -17.65 -11.98
CA HIS A 57 -8.85 -16.41 -11.26
C HIS A 57 -7.57 -15.85 -11.87
N PRO A 58 -7.55 -14.60 -12.33
CA PRO A 58 -6.33 -13.99 -12.81
C PRO A 58 -5.29 -14.04 -11.68
N GLN A 59 -4.15 -14.64 -11.98
CA GLN A 59 -3.05 -14.72 -11.02
C GLN A 59 -2.20 -13.48 -11.18
N GLY A 60 -2.04 -12.71 -10.10
CA GLY A 60 -1.23 -11.49 -10.07
C GLY A 60 -2.03 -10.24 -9.70
N PRO A 61 -1.35 -9.10 -9.60
CA PRO A 61 -1.98 -7.83 -9.25
C PRO A 61 -3.01 -7.39 -10.28
N PRO A 62 -4.02 -6.61 -9.88
CA PRO A 62 -5.00 -6.05 -10.83
C PRO A 62 -4.31 -5.15 -11.87
N ILE A 63 -4.74 -5.29 -13.14
CA ILE A 63 -4.17 -4.55 -14.26
C ILE A 63 -5.29 -3.91 -15.07
N TRP A 64 -5.17 -2.60 -15.31
CA TRP A 64 -6.02 -1.83 -16.22
C TRP A 64 -5.25 -1.52 -17.50
N ARG A 65 -5.93 -1.65 -18.63
CA ARG A 65 -5.40 -1.22 -19.92
C ARG A 65 -6.05 0.11 -20.29
N VAL A 66 -5.23 1.12 -20.51
CA VAL A 66 -5.68 2.46 -20.90
C VAL A 66 -5.14 2.77 -22.29
N THR A 67 -6.02 3.14 -23.22
CA THR A 67 -5.64 3.40 -24.61
C THR A 67 -6.14 4.77 -25.07
N TYR A 68 -5.35 5.39 -25.96
CA TYR A 68 -5.71 6.63 -26.63
C TYR A 68 -4.93 6.76 -27.93
N ASN A 69 -5.62 6.97 -29.07
CA ASN A 69 -5.02 7.20 -30.39
C ASN A 69 -3.87 6.21 -30.75
N GLY A 70 -4.06 4.93 -30.45
CA GLY A 70 -3.07 3.88 -30.74
C GLY A 70 -1.92 3.77 -29.72
N ALA A 71 -1.82 4.68 -28.75
CA ALA A 71 -0.91 4.52 -27.61
C ALA A 71 -1.57 3.68 -26.51
N GLU A 72 -0.74 2.95 -25.74
CA GLU A 72 -1.17 2.07 -24.66
C GLU A 72 -0.44 2.38 -23.35
N MET A 73 -1.20 2.44 -22.27
CA MET A 73 -0.68 2.45 -20.91
C MET A 73 -1.29 1.29 -20.12
N THR A 74 -0.43 0.44 -19.59
CA THR A 74 -0.83 -0.61 -18.65
C THR A 74 -0.65 -0.10 -17.23
N ILE A 75 -1.74 0.00 -16.45
CA ILE A 75 -1.68 0.43 -15.05
C ILE A 75 -1.78 -0.81 -14.15
N ILE A 76 -0.74 -1.04 -13.36
CA ILE A 76 -0.70 -2.11 -12.35
C ILE A 76 -1.13 -1.51 -11.01
N GLY A 77 -2.23 -2.02 -10.46
CA GLY A 77 -2.72 -1.61 -9.14
C GLY A 77 -1.81 -2.14 -8.04
N SER A 78 -1.42 -1.27 -7.12
CA SER A 78 -0.69 -1.64 -5.91
C SER A 78 -1.53 -1.37 -4.67
N VAL A 79 -1.21 -2.07 -3.58
CA VAL A 79 -1.82 -1.86 -2.27
C VAL A 79 -0.76 -1.49 -1.25
N THR A 80 -1.15 -0.71 -0.26
CA THR A 80 -0.32 -0.32 0.88
C THR A 80 -1.15 -0.33 2.16
N PRO A 81 -0.65 -0.95 3.24
CA PRO A 81 0.62 -1.68 3.35
C PRO A 81 0.55 -3.08 2.71
N ILE A 82 1.72 -3.62 2.40
CA ILE A 82 1.87 -4.99 1.90
C ILE A 82 2.91 -5.75 2.73
N GLN A 83 2.69 -7.05 2.94
CA GLN A 83 3.67 -7.91 3.61
C GLN A 83 5.00 -7.93 2.82
N GLN A 84 6.12 -7.76 3.51
CA GLN A 84 7.44 -7.76 2.86
C GLN A 84 7.73 -9.07 2.12
N GLN A 85 7.15 -10.17 2.57
CA GLN A 85 7.33 -11.50 1.97
C GLN A 85 6.20 -11.87 1.00
N GLN A 86 5.21 -10.98 0.76
CA GLN A 86 4.10 -11.26 -0.15
C GLN A 86 4.64 -11.69 -1.52
N LYS A 87 4.20 -12.87 -1.92
CA LYS A 87 4.48 -13.42 -3.25
C LYS A 87 3.27 -13.20 -4.15
N TRP A 88 3.51 -12.95 -5.41
CA TRP A 88 2.48 -12.91 -6.43
C TRP A 88 3.04 -13.45 -7.75
N ASP A 89 2.16 -13.89 -8.64
CA ASP A 89 2.55 -14.29 -9.97
C ASP A 89 3.01 -13.08 -10.78
N ARG A 90 4.24 -13.13 -11.28
CA ARG A 90 4.86 -12.03 -12.03
C ARG A 90 4.67 -12.14 -13.54
N ARG A 91 4.07 -13.21 -14.04
CA ARG A 91 3.93 -13.42 -15.49
C ARG A 91 3.21 -12.28 -16.16
N GLN A 92 2.06 -11.86 -15.62
CA GLN A 92 1.31 -10.72 -16.15
C GLN A 92 2.09 -9.40 -16.02
N THR A 93 2.80 -9.18 -14.90
CA THR A 93 3.66 -8.02 -14.71
C THR A 93 4.79 -8.00 -15.74
N MET A 94 5.44 -9.13 -16.01
CA MET A 94 6.50 -9.25 -17.00
C MET A 94 5.97 -9.01 -18.42
N ALA A 95 4.85 -9.63 -18.79
CA ALA A 95 4.18 -9.39 -20.07
C ALA A 95 3.75 -7.92 -20.25
N ALA A 96 3.33 -7.28 -19.17
CA ALA A 96 3.03 -5.84 -19.19
C ALA A 96 4.29 -5.00 -19.47
N LEU A 97 5.44 -5.40 -18.96
CA LEU A 97 6.72 -4.70 -19.16
C LEU A 97 7.34 -4.95 -20.54
N GLU A 98 7.04 -6.07 -21.20
CA GLU A 98 7.59 -6.37 -22.52
C GLU A 98 7.23 -5.28 -23.53
N GLY A 99 8.25 -4.71 -24.19
CA GLY A 99 8.10 -3.62 -25.15
C GLY A 99 7.72 -2.27 -24.53
N ALA A 100 7.68 -2.14 -23.21
CA ALA A 100 7.42 -0.87 -22.57
C ALA A 100 8.63 0.08 -22.73
N ARG A 101 8.36 1.32 -23.12
CA ARG A 101 9.39 2.39 -23.23
C ARG A 101 9.71 3.06 -21.89
N LEU A 102 8.79 2.99 -20.94
CA LEU A 102 8.90 3.68 -19.65
C LEU A 102 8.04 2.98 -18.59
N VAL A 103 8.56 2.92 -17.36
CA VAL A 103 7.78 2.58 -16.16
C VAL A 103 7.58 3.83 -15.30
N ILE A 104 6.35 4.16 -15.01
CA ILE A 104 5.96 5.24 -14.10
C ILE A 104 5.68 4.64 -12.73
N LEU A 105 6.39 5.13 -11.72
CA LEU A 105 6.25 4.68 -10.33
C LEU A 105 5.34 5.61 -9.54
N PRO A 106 4.72 5.13 -8.46
CA PRO A 106 3.85 5.95 -7.61
C PRO A 106 4.56 7.21 -7.10
N PRO A 107 3.79 8.19 -6.63
CA PRO A 107 4.34 9.36 -5.97
C PRO A 107 5.21 8.96 -4.77
N THR A 108 6.28 9.69 -4.56
CA THR A 108 7.13 9.51 -3.38
C THR A 108 7.19 10.79 -2.58
N VAL A 109 7.29 10.65 -1.25
CA VAL A 109 7.66 11.77 -0.39
C VAL A 109 9.18 11.83 -0.36
N GLY A 110 9.73 12.89 -0.91
CA GLY A 110 11.19 13.11 -0.92
C GLY A 110 11.71 13.39 0.49
N LEU A 111 12.56 12.52 0.97
CA LEU A 111 13.29 12.69 2.22
C LEU A 111 14.74 13.03 1.88
N ASN A 112 15.06 14.31 1.77
CA ASN A 112 16.46 14.72 1.85
C ASN A 112 16.87 14.66 3.34
N PRO A 113 17.86 13.83 3.74
CA PRO A 113 18.25 13.69 5.14
C PRO A 113 18.59 15.03 5.81
N VAL A 114 19.23 15.95 5.10
CA VAL A 114 19.56 17.27 5.61
C VAL A 114 18.29 18.10 5.83
N GLN A 115 17.35 18.06 4.91
CA GLN A 115 16.05 18.74 5.06
C GLN A 115 15.24 18.15 6.20
N VAL A 116 15.25 16.83 6.39
CA VAL A 116 14.57 16.17 7.53
C VAL A 116 15.17 16.62 8.85
N ILE A 117 16.50 16.62 8.98
CA ILE A 117 17.19 17.11 10.19
C ILE A 117 16.84 18.57 10.45
N ALA A 118 16.95 19.43 9.45
CA ALA A 118 16.61 20.84 9.57
C ALA A 118 15.14 21.06 9.95
N LEU A 119 14.23 20.32 9.33
CA LEU A 119 12.80 20.41 9.58
C LEU A 119 12.43 19.93 10.98
N VAL A 120 13.01 18.80 11.42
CA VAL A 120 12.79 18.26 12.78
C VAL A 120 13.37 19.19 13.81
N THR A 121 14.60 19.68 13.64
CA THR A 121 15.24 20.60 14.60
C THR A 121 14.49 21.93 14.70
N ALA A 122 14.07 22.50 13.57
CA ALA A 122 13.32 23.76 13.55
C ALA A 122 11.90 23.64 14.16
N ASN A 123 11.30 22.47 14.13
CA ASN A 123 9.92 22.24 14.58
C ASN A 123 9.82 21.33 15.82
N ILE A 124 10.94 20.89 16.39
CA ILE A 124 10.95 19.90 17.49
C ILE A 124 10.03 20.34 18.66
N TRP A 125 10.05 21.62 19.01
CA TRP A 125 9.23 22.21 20.06
C TRP A 125 7.74 22.29 19.73
N ARG A 126 7.39 22.24 18.44
CA ARG A 126 6.01 22.28 17.96
C ARG A 126 5.36 20.90 17.88
N VAL A 127 6.16 19.85 17.74
CA VAL A 127 5.70 18.47 17.62
C VAL A 127 5.90 17.66 18.90
N ARG A 128 6.68 18.18 19.84
CA ARG A 128 6.86 17.61 21.18
C ARG A 128 5.92 18.22 22.20
N THR A 129 5.78 17.51 23.31
CA THR A 129 4.99 17.91 24.46
C THR A 129 5.76 17.65 25.76
N PHE A 130 5.39 18.36 26.83
CA PHE A 130 5.90 18.10 28.17
C PHE A 130 5.05 17.05 28.87
N GLY A 131 5.69 16.17 29.63
CA GLY A 131 5.01 15.09 30.35
C GLY A 131 4.80 13.83 29.53
N ASP A 132 4.20 12.86 30.15
CA ASP A 132 3.92 11.56 29.57
C ASP A 132 2.62 11.57 28.76
N LEU A 133 2.66 11.12 27.52
CA LEU A 133 1.51 11.06 26.63
C LEU A 133 0.39 10.17 27.21
N GLU A 134 0.75 8.94 27.65
CA GLU A 134 -0.24 7.95 28.08
C GLU A 134 -1.07 8.45 29.28
N SER A 135 -0.45 9.20 30.19
CA SER A 135 -1.16 9.74 31.36
C SER A 135 -2.23 10.78 31.01
N ARG A 136 -2.13 11.42 29.84
CA ARG A 136 -3.02 12.50 29.37
C ARG A 136 -4.10 12.03 28.42
N LEU A 137 -4.04 10.78 27.96
CA LEU A 137 -5.06 10.23 27.07
C LEU A 137 -6.36 9.92 27.83
N PRO A 138 -7.53 10.09 27.19
CA PRO A 138 -8.78 9.56 27.70
C PRO A 138 -8.66 8.06 27.99
N PRO A 139 -9.31 7.52 29.04
CA PRO A 139 -9.10 6.14 29.51
C PRO A 139 -9.24 5.08 28.42
N ASP A 140 -10.27 5.17 27.58
CA ASP A 140 -10.50 4.23 26.48
C ASP A 140 -9.40 4.29 25.42
N LEU A 141 -9.06 5.50 24.95
CA LEU A 141 -7.98 5.67 23.97
C LEU A 141 -6.63 5.24 24.53
N ARG A 142 -6.37 5.49 25.83
CA ARG A 142 -5.17 5.01 26.52
C ARG A 142 -5.07 3.49 26.47
N ALA A 143 -6.13 2.78 26.84
CA ALA A 143 -6.13 1.32 26.84
C ALA A 143 -5.81 0.77 25.43
N ARG A 144 -6.45 1.31 24.39
CA ARG A 144 -6.20 0.89 23.00
C ARG A 144 -4.79 1.27 22.51
N PHE A 145 -4.30 2.45 22.87
CA PHE A 145 -2.94 2.89 22.53
C PHE A 145 -1.87 2.01 23.18
N VAL A 146 -2.02 1.70 24.47
CA VAL A 146 -1.10 0.83 25.20
C VAL A 146 -1.08 -0.57 24.57
N ALA A 147 -2.24 -1.15 24.28
CA ALA A 147 -2.33 -2.45 23.62
C ALA A 147 -1.64 -2.44 22.23
N ALA A 148 -1.85 -1.41 21.43
CA ALA A 148 -1.21 -1.27 20.12
C ALA A 148 0.31 -1.08 20.25
N ARG A 149 0.78 -0.30 21.25
CA ARG A 149 2.20 -0.10 21.54
C ARG A 149 2.89 -1.41 21.92
N GLU A 150 2.25 -2.19 22.79
CA GLU A 150 2.77 -3.50 23.21
C GLU A 150 2.82 -4.49 22.05
N ALA A 151 1.78 -4.53 21.20
CA ALA A 151 1.78 -5.32 19.98
C ALA A 151 2.91 -4.90 19.02
N ALA A 152 3.21 -3.60 18.94
CA ALA A 152 4.35 -3.06 18.20
C ALA A 152 5.71 -3.28 18.90
N ARG A 153 5.73 -3.93 20.08
CA ARG A 153 6.92 -4.22 20.91
C ARG A 153 7.72 -2.96 21.27
N GLN A 154 7.03 -1.86 21.53
CA GLN A 154 7.67 -0.59 21.87
C GLN A 154 7.54 -0.24 23.37
N PRO A 155 8.59 0.35 23.98
CA PRO A 155 8.51 0.85 25.36
C PRO A 155 7.65 2.12 25.43
N ALA A 156 7.05 2.40 26.59
CA ALA A 156 6.24 3.60 26.80
C ALA A 156 7.02 4.91 26.54
N SER A 157 8.32 4.92 26.84
CA SER A 157 9.21 6.09 26.59
C SER A 157 9.33 6.47 25.11
N ARG A 158 9.03 5.56 24.17
CA ARG A 158 9.12 5.78 22.73
C ARG A 158 8.25 6.94 22.27
N TYR A 159 7.05 7.07 22.88
CA TYR A 159 6.03 8.04 22.47
C TYR A 159 5.78 9.13 23.51
N ALA A 160 6.37 9.03 24.70
CA ALA A 160 6.05 9.85 25.87
C ALA A 160 6.00 11.36 25.61
N HIS A 161 6.93 11.86 24.81
CA HIS A 161 7.13 13.30 24.60
C HIS A 161 6.67 13.79 23.20
N TRP A 162 5.83 13.04 22.52
CA TRP A 162 5.28 13.45 21.22
C TRP A 162 3.84 13.96 21.36
N LYS A 163 3.45 14.91 20.50
CA LYS A 163 2.04 15.26 20.35
C LYS A 163 1.26 14.04 19.86
N PRO A 164 -0.04 13.90 20.23
CA PRO A 164 -0.82 12.71 19.93
C PRO A 164 -0.78 12.28 18.45
N ALA A 165 -0.99 13.19 17.50
CA ALA A 165 -0.96 12.88 16.08
C ALA A 165 0.39 12.31 15.62
N VAL A 166 1.50 12.86 16.11
CA VAL A 166 2.86 12.39 15.79
C VAL A 166 3.13 11.04 16.42
N ALA A 167 2.70 10.85 17.67
CA ALA A 167 2.81 9.56 18.36
C ALA A 167 2.03 8.45 17.61
N GLY A 168 0.86 8.78 17.08
CA GLY A 168 0.04 7.86 16.28
C GLY A 168 0.75 7.41 15.00
N GLU A 169 1.35 8.32 14.25
CA GLU A 169 2.10 7.99 13.03
C GLU A 169 3.37 7.16 13.33
N LEU A 170 4.07 7.49 14.42
CA LEU A 170 5.21 6.71 14.89
C LEU A 170 4.78 5.30 15.29
N LEU A 171 3.69 5.16 16.05
CA LEU A 171 3.11 3.87 16.44
C LEU A 171 2.76 3.02 15.22
N LEU A 172 2.08 3.61 14.25
CA LEU A 172 1.69 2.93 13.02
C LEU A 172 2.92 2.47 12.21
N SER A 173 3.94 3.31 12.13
CA SER A 173 5.22 2.97 11.48
C SER A 173 5.94 1.84 12.21
N ASP A 174 6.03 1.90 13.54
CA ASP A 174 6.68 0.89 14.37
C ASP A 174 5.90 -0.45 14.32
N SER A 175 4.55 -0.40 14.30
CA SER A 175 3.67 -1.56 14.11
C SER A 175 3.94 -2.23 12.76
N ARG A 176 3.93 -1.46 11.68
CA ARG A 176 4.23 -1.98 10.32
C ARG A 176 5.59 -2.63 10.23
N HIS A 177 6.60 -2.02 10.85
CA HIS A 177 7.94 -2.60 10.92
C HIS A 177 7.93 -3.94 11.68
N THR A 178 7.26 -4.01 12.84
CA THR A 178 7.19 -5.21 13.68
C THR A 178 6.46 -6.36 12.98
N PHE A 179 5.39 -6.06 12.24
CA PHE A 179 4.64 -7.06 11.47
C PHE A 179 5.19 -7.32 10.06
N GLY A 180 6.31 -6.70 9.71
CA GLY A 180 6.97 -6.92 8.43
C GLY A 180 6.18 -6.38 7.23
N TYR A 181 5.51 -5.24 7.40
CA TYR A 181 4.80 -4.58 6.32
C TYR A 181 5.68 -3.56 5.59
N SER A 182 5.41 -3.35 4.32
CA SER A 182 6.08 -2.38 3.44
C SER A 182 5.06 -1.44 2.82
N MET A 183 5.42 -0.16 2.72
CA MET A 183 4.60 0.87 2.06
C MET A 183 4.92 1.04 0.57
N GLY A 184 5.94 0.40 0.05
CA GLY A 184 6.38 0.64 -1.34
C GLY A 184 6.82 -0.60 -2.11
N LYS A 185 6.63 -1.80 -1.58
CA LYS A 185 7.21 -3.01 -2.16
C LYS A 185 6.74 -3.34 -3.58
N PRO A 186 5.45 -3.27 -3.96
CA PRO A 186 5.08 -3.60 -5.33
C PRO A 186 5.84 -2.73 -6.33
N GLY A 187 5.85 -1.41 -6.15
CA GLY A 187 6.54 -0.47 -7.01
C GLY A 187 8.04 -0.71 -7.09
N THR A 188 8.72 -0.92 -5.94
CA THR A 188 10.16 -1.19 -5.91
C THR A 188 10.53 -2.52 -6.57
N THR A 189 9.68 -3.54 -6.45
CA THR A 189 9.89 -4.83 -7.11
C THR A 189 9.75 -4.69 -8.63
N ILE A 190 8.71 -4.01 -9.10
CA ILE A 190 8.47 -3.78 -10.53
C ILE A 190 9.60 -2.92 -11.13
N ALA A 191 10.06 -1.88 -10.41
CA ALA A 191 11.21 -1.08 -10.83
C ALA A 191 12.49 -1.91 -10.98
N LYS A 192 12.73 -2.89 -10.10
CA LYS A 192 13.86 -3.81 -10.21
C LYS A 192 13.75 -4.72 -11.44
N ILE A 193 12.55 -5.25 -11.71
CA ILE A 193 12.30 -6.07 -12.91
C ILE A 193 12.54 -5.21 -14.17
N ALA A 194 11.95 -4.02 -14.24
CA ALA A 194 12.12 -3.08 -15.35
C ALA A 194 13.60 -2.75 -15.60
N LYS A 195 14.37 -2.48 -14.54
CA LYS A 195 15.81 -2.26 -14.64
C LYS A 195 16.55 -3.47 -15.23
N GLY A 196 16.18 -4.70 -14.83
CA GLY A 196 16.73 -5.94 -15.41
C GLY A 196 16.40 -6.11 -16.90
N MET A 197 15.30 -5.51 -17.37
CA MET A 197 14.88 -5.49 -18.77
C MET A 197 15.39 -4.24 -19.54
N ASN A 198 16.25 -3.40 -18.93
CA ASN A 198 16.75 -2.14 -19.47
C ASN A 198 15.63 -1.11 -19.76
N ILE A 199 14.51 -1.17 -19.06
CA ILE A 199 13.41 -0.22 -19.20
C ILE A 199 13.63 0.91 -18.18
N PRO A 200 13.67 2.19 -18.61
CA PRO A 200 13.79 3.31 -17.69
C PRO A 200 12.57 3.43 -16.78
N SER A 201 12.79 3.84 -15.55
CA SER A 201 11.71 4.10 -14.59
C SER A 201 11.77 5.53 -14.05
N ARG A 202 10.61 6.13 -13.81
CA ARG A 202 10.48 7.49 -13.29
C ARG A 202 9.33 7.56 -12.28
N VAL A 203 9.56 8.23 -11.15
CA VAL A 203 8.51 8.57 -10.20
C VAL A 203 7.60 9.65 -10.80
N ILE A 204 6.29 9.49 -10.65
CA ILE A 204 5.31 10.42 -11.22
C ILE A 204 5.39 11.80 -10.57
N SER A 205 5.59 11.86 -9.26
CA SER A 205 5.66 13.11 -8.48
C SER A 205 6.52 12.91 -7.23
N HIS A 206 7.18 14.00 -6.81
CA HIS A 206 7.86 14.09 -5.53
C HIS A 206 7.14 15.12 -4.66
N TYR A 207 6.69 14.70 -3.49
CA TYR A 207 6.08 15.60 -2.51
C TYR A 207 7.06 15.92 -1.39
N SER A 208 6.98 17.15 -0.87
CA SER A 208 7.83 17.60 0.23
C SER A 208 7.26 17.17 1.59
N MET A 209 8.13 16.73 2.50
CA MET A 209 7.79 16.51 3.92
C MET A 209 7.33 17.79 4.65
N ASN A 210 7.67 18.96 4.13
CA ASN A 210 7.28 20.24 4.75
C ASN A 210 5.76 20.35 4.91
N SER A 211 5.00 19.83 3.96
CA SER A 211 3.54 19.82 4.03
C SER A 211 3.03 19.01 5.21
N LEU A 212 3.60 17.82 5.44
CA LEU A 212 3.20 16.94 6.55
C LEU A 212 3.50 17.53 7.92
N VAL A 213 4.70 18.12 8.10
CA VAL A 213 5.07 18.79 9.35
C VAL A 213 4.24 20.05 9.57
N SER A 214 4.00 20.83 8.52
CA SER A 214 3.11 22.01 8.60
C SER A 214 1.71 21.62 9.09
N VAL A 215 1.19 20.46 8.66
CA VAL A 215 -0.09 19.95 9.14
C VAL A 215 -0.03 19.59 10.62
N ALA A 216 0.92 18.76 11.02
CA ALA A 216 1.06 18.34 12.42
C ALA A 216 1.20 19.53 13.40
N THR A 217 1.73 20.68 12.92
CA THR A 217 1.87 21.89 13.73
C THR A 217 0.62 22.76 13.80
N LYS A 218 -0.38 22.54 12.92
CA LYS A 218 -1.62 23.32 12.84
C LYS A 218 -2.83 22.65 13.49
N LEU A 219 -2.70 21.38 13.86
CA LEU A 219 -3.77 20.64 14.53
C LEU A 219 -3.99 21.18 15.94
N ASP A 220 -5.24 21.42 16.31
CA ASP A 220 -5.64 21.67 17.70
C ASP A 220 -5.60 20.38 18.54
N ASP A 221 -5.83 20.50 19.86
CA ASP A 221 -5.73 19.35 20.77
C ASP A 221 -6.76 18.26 20.45
N LYS A 222 -7.99 18.63 20.08
CA LYS A 222 -9.05 17.70 19.70
C LYS A 222 -8.68 16.96 18.41
N GLN A 223 -8.18 17.66 17.41
CA GLN A 223 -7.70 17.10 16.16
C GLN A 223 -6.50 16.18 16.36
N ASN A 224 -5.55 16.58 17.23
CA ASN A 224 -4.42 15.73 17.60
C ASN A 224 -4.85 14.40 18.22
N LEU A 225 -5.83 14.41 19.14
CA LEU A 225 -6.38 13.19 19.74
C LEU A 225 -7.12 12.33 18.71
N ALA A 226 -7.92 12.94 17.84
CA ALA A 226 -8.62 12.23 16.77
C ALA A 226 -7.64 11.54 15.80
N CYS A 227 -6.53 12.19 15.47
CA CYS A 227 -5.48 11.60 14.63
C CYS A 227 -4.79 10.42 15.32
N LEU A 228 -4.53 10.50 16.62
CA LEU A 228 -3.99 9.36 17.38
C LEU A 228 -4.97 8.20 17.41
N ASP A 229 -6.24 8.46 17.69
CA ASP A 229 -7.30 7.45 17.73
C ASP A 229 -7.42 6.71 16.39
N ASP A 230 -7.39 7.47 15.31
CA ASP A 230 -7.44 6.93 13.96
C ASP A 230 -6.21 6.05 13.64
N ALA A 231 -5.02 6.47 14.05
CA ALA A 231 -3.80 5.70 13.87
C ALA A 231 -3.80 4.39 14.69
N VAL A 232 -4.27 4.44 15.93
CA VAL A 232 -4.43 3.25 16.80
C VAL A 232 -5.43 2.26 16.19
N THR A 233 -6.57 2.78 15.73
CA THR A 233 -7.60 1.96 15.05
C THR A 233 -7.04 1.33 13.78
N GLN A 234 -6.27 2.08 13.00
CA GLN A 234 -5.65 1.57 11.78
C GLN A 234 -4.59 0.50 12.08
N ALA A 235 -3.76 0.69 13.11
CA ALA A 235 -2.76 -0.30 13.49
C ALA A 235 -3.41 -1.67 13.80
N LYS A 236 -4.51 -1.66 14.55
CA LYS A 236 -5.28 -2.88 14.83
C LYS A 236 -5.91 -3.46 13.56
N TYR A 237 -6.51 -2.59 12.72
CA TYR A 237 -7.11 -3.02 11.47
C TYR A 237 -6.09 -3.67 10.53
N GLU A 238 -4.88 -3.11 10.43
CA GLU A 238 -3.82 -3.67 9.59
C GLU A 238 -3.37 -5.04 10.08
N GLN A 239 -3.27 -5.25 11.39
CA GLN A 239 -2.95 -6.56 11.97
C GLN A 239 -3.98 -7.62 11.59
N ASP A 240 -5.26 -7.25 11.58
CA ASP A 240 -6.36 -8.20 11.35
C ASP A 240 -6.61 -8.48 9.86
N HIS A 241 -6.30 -7.54 8.95
CA HIS A 241 -6.81 -7.60 7.57
C HIS A 241 -5.76 -7.51 6.46
N VAL A 242 -4.51 -7.09 6.76
CA VAL A 242 -3.51 -6.88 5.70
C VAL A 242 -3.13 -8.18 5.01
N ALA A 243 -3.06 -9.30 5.74
CA ALA A 243 -2.73 -10.58 5.14
C ALA A 243 -3.76 -10.97 4.07
N ASP A 244 -5.04 -10.98 4.44
CA ASP A 244 -6.15 -11.33 3.52
C ASP A 244 -6.24 -10.35 2.34
N MET A 245 -6.10 -9.05 2.60
CA MET A 245 -6.09 -8.03 1.55
C MET A 245 -4.94 -8.23 0.56
N ASN A 246 -3.76 -8.60 1.04
CA ASN A 246 -2.60 -8.85 0.18
C ASN A 246 -2.77 -10.14 -0.64
N ASP A 247 -3.38 -11.16 -0.08
CA ASP A 247 -3.69 -12.39 -0.79
C ASP A 247 -4.75 -12.17 -1.88
N ASP A 248 -5.78 -11.39 -1.59
CA ASP A 248 -6.77 -10.97 -2.58
C ASP A 248 -6.13 -10.15 -3.70
N TRP A 249 -5.26 -9.21 -3.35
CA TRP A 249 -4.49 -8.44 -4.33
C TRP A 249 -3.60 -9.33 -5.20
N ALA A 250 -2.89 -10.29 -4.60
CA ALA A 250 -2.02 -11.21 -5.32
C ALA A 250 -2.78 -12.13 -6.28
N ARG A 251 -4.09 -12.34 -6.04
CA ARG A 251 -5.01 -13.07 -6.92
C ARG A 251 -5.77 -12.16 -7.90
N GLY A 252 -5.55 -10.84 -7.84
CA GLY A 252 -6.24 -9.86 -8.68
C GLY A 252 -7.70 -9.60 -8.27
N ASN A 253 -8.12 -9.99 -7.07
CA ASN A 253 -9.49 -9.80 -6.60
C ASN A 253 -9.76 -8.34 -6.18
N VAL A 254 -10.05 -7.49 -7.18
CA VAL A 254 -10.24 -6.05 -7.00
C VAL A 254 -11.37 -5.73 -6.05
N LEU A 255 -12.49 -6.45 -6.12
CA LEU A 255 -13.68 -6.18 -5.29
C LEU A 255 -13.37 -6.41 -3.81
N SER A 256 -12.78 -7.55 -3.46
CA SER A 256 -12.40 -7.85 -2.08
C SER A 256 -11.33 -6.89 -1.55
N VAL A 257 -10.35 -6.52 -2.37
CA VAL A 257 -9.34 -5.52 -2.01
C VAL A 257 -10.02 -4.18 -1.74
N ASN A 258 -10.89 -3.71 -2.63
CA ASN A 258 -11.57 -2.43 -2.48
C ASN A 258 -12.46 -2.40 -1.22
N ALA A 259 -13.15 -3.49 -0.90
CA ALA A 259 -13.96 -3.60 0.30
C ALA A 259 -13.13 -3.47 1.61
N ARG A 260 -11.87 -3.90 1.59
CA ARG A 260 -10.95 -3.83 2.74
C ARG A 260 -10.03 -2.62 2.73
N TYR A 261 -9.94 -1.90 1.59
CA TYR A 261 -9.01 -0.79 1.47
C TYR A 261 -9.47 0.41 2.28
N ARG A 262 -8.57 0.97 3.10
CA ARG A 262 -8.85 2.15 3.91
C ARG A 262 -7.91 3.30 3.56
N ILE A 263 -8.45 4.51 3.54
CA ILE A 263 -7.65 5.73 3.45
C ILE A 263 -6.69 5.77 4.65
N GLN A 264 -5.41 6.04 4.40
CA GLN A 264 -4.40 6.07 5.46
C GLN A 264 -4.70 7.17 6.49
N PRO A 265 -4.43 6.93 7.79
CA PRO A 265 -4.69 7.90 8.86
C PRO A 265 -4.08 9.26 8.62
N ILE A 266 -2.84 9.29 8.13
CA ILE A 266 -2.17 10.55 7.80
C ILE A 266 -2.97 11.38 6.79
N GLN A 267 -3.59 10.76 5.79
CA GLN A 267 -4.42 11.48 4.81
C GLN A 267 -5.71 12.00 5.45
N ARG A 268 -6.34 11.22 6.34
CA ARG A 268 -7.52 11.67 7.09
C ARG A 268 -7.19 12.84 8.02
N CYS A 269 -6.06 12.78 8.71
CA CYS A 269 -5.57 13.87 9.54
C CYS A 269 -5.23 15.12 8.71
N LEU A 270 -4.64 14.95 7.54
CA LEU A 270 -4.39 16.05 6.60
C LEU A 270 -5.69 16.77 6.24
N MET A 271 -6.78 16.03 6.01
CA MET A 271 -8.07 16.60 5.65
C MET A 271 -8.73 17.44 6.76
N LEU A 272 -8.28 17.32 8.00
CA LEU A 272 -8.72 18.18 9.11
C LEU A 272 -8.14 19.60 9.03
N VAL A 273 -7.06 19.81 8.26
CA VAL A 273 -6.43 21.11 8.09
C VAL A 273 -7.08 21.89 6.95
N PRO A 274 -7.48 23.15 7.19
CA PRO A 274 -8.05 23.99 6.13
C PRO A 274 -7.14 24.08 4.91
N GLY A 275 -7.73 23.86 3.73
CA GLY A 275 -7.03 23.89 2.44
C GLY A 275 -6.33 22.59 2.04
N ALA A 276 -6.09 21.64 2.95
CA ALA A 276 -5.40 20.39 2.62
C ALA A 276 -6.16 19.54 1.58
N ARG A 277 -7.50 19.54 1.62
CA ARG A 277 -8.32 18.87 0.61
C ARG A 277 -7.98 19.38 -0.81
N LYS A 278 -7.89 20.69 -1.00
CA LYS A 278 -7.52 21.29 -2.30
C LYS A 278 -6.14 20.84 -2.76
N GLU A 279 -5.18 20.73 -1.84
CA GLU A 279 -3.83 20.26 -2.16
C GLU A 279 -3.82 18.77 -2.59
N ILE A 280 -4.61 17.92 -1.91
CA ILE A 280 -4.76 16.51 -2.29
C ILE A 280 -5.42 16.39 -3.67
N GLU A 281 -6.49 17.14 -3.91
CA GLU A 281 -7.20 17.17 -5.20
C GLU A 281 -6.28 17.68 -6.32
N ARG A 282 -5.49 18.72 -6.05
CA ARG A 282 -4.48 19.24 -6.98
C ARG A 282 -3.41 18.18 -7.28
N ALA A 283 -2.90 17.51 -6.26
CA ALA A 283 -1.89 16.47 -6.43
C ALA A 283 -2.40 15.30 -7.29
N MET A 284 -3.67 14.92 -7.10
CA MET A 284 -4.32 13.88 -7.92
C MET A 284 -4.54 14.35 -9.36
N GLY A 285 -4.94 15.62 -9.56
CA GLY A 285 -5.05 16.23 -10.89
C GLY A 285 -3.71 16.24 -11.62
N GLU A 286 -2.65 16.75 -10.98
CA GLU A 286 -1.31 16.77 -11.56
C GLU A 286 -0.78 15.35 -11.89
N ALA A 287 -1.12 14.34 -11.10
CA ALA A 287 -0.76 12.96 -11.40
C ALA A 287 -1.52 12.45 -12.63
N ALA A 288 -2.82 12.73 -12.73
CA ALA A 288 -3.62 12.38 -13.91
C ALA A 288 -3.10 13.07 -15.18
N ASP A 289 -2.79 14.37 -15.13
CA ASP A 289 -2.24 15.13 -16.24
C ASP A 289 -0.90 14.56 -16.73
N ARG A 290 -0.05 14.13 -15.80
CA ARG A 290 1.25 13.50 -16.14
C ARG A 290 1.09 12.13 -16.77
N LEU A 291 0.14 11.30 -16.28
CA LEU A 291 -0.19 10.03 -16.92
C LEU A 291 -0.77 10.28 -18.32
N TRP A 292 -1.67 11.25 -18.45
CA TRP A 292 -2.24 11.65 -19.71
C TRP A 292 -1.17 12.11 -20.72
N ALA A 293 -0.27 12.99 -20.30
CA ALA A 293 0.84 13.46 -21.14
C ALA A 293 1.77 12.31 -21.60
N GLU A 294 1.93 11.26 -20.80
CA GLU A 294 2.68 10.07 -21.22
C GLU A 294 1.86 9.17 -22.15
N LEU A 295 0.55 9.07 -21.97
CA LEU A 295 -0.34 8.29 -22.83
C LEU A 295 -0.44 8.88 -24.25
N GLN A 296 -0.23 10.20 -24.40
CA GLN A 296 -0.21 10.85 -25.72
C GLN A 296 1.06 10.55 -26.54
N LYS A 297 2.08 9.96 -25.94
CA LYS A 297 3.32 9.60 -26.63
C LYS A 297 3.20 8.21 -27.23
N PRO A 298 3.73 7.98 -28.43
CA PRO A 298 3.64 6.68 -29.08
C PRO A 298 4.36 5.57 -28.27
N GLY A 299 3.85 4.37 -28.41
CA GLY A 299 4.40 3.17 -27.76
C GLY A 299 3.72 2.84 -26.45
N LYS A 300 4.24 1.81 -25.78
CA LYS A 300 3.69 1.22 -24.57
C LYS A 300 4.34 1.82 -23.32
N THR A 301 3.53 2.19 -22.35
CA THR A 301 3.96 2.69 -21.03
C THR A 301 3.36 1.80 -19.94
N VAL A 302 4.11 1.53 -18.88
CA VAL A 302 3.58 0.86 -17.69
C VAL A 302 3.55 1.86 -16.54
N ALA A 303 2.45 1.94 -15.81
CA ALA A 303 2.35 2.73 -14.59
C ALA A 303 2.04 1.80 -13.40
N VAL A 304 2.62 2.07 -12.24
CA VAL A 304 2.28 1.42 -10.97
C VAL A 304 1.62 2.46 -10.10
N MET A 305 0.36 2.25 -9.75
CA MET A 305 -0.41 3.21 -8.96
C MET A 305 -1.12 2.53 -7.82
N ASP A 306 -1.21 3.22 -6.69
CA ASP A 306 -1.95 2.70 -5.54
C ASP A 306 -3.46 2.69 -5.84
N MET A 307 -4.15 1.61 -5.44
CA MET A 307 -5.58 1.44 -5.68
C MET A 307 -6.42 2.54 -5.02
N ALA A 308 -5.93 3.15 -3.93
CA ALA A 308 -6.56 4.32 -3.31
C ALA A 308 -6.60 5.56 -4.22
N TRP A 309 -5.74 5.62 -5.23
CA TRP A 309 -5.73 6.69 -6.22
C TRP A 309 -6.49 6.32 -7.49
N LEU A 310 -6.59 5.00 -7.78
CA LEU A 310 -7.23 4.50 -9.00
C LEU A 310 -8.75 4.44 -8.88
N LEU A 311 -9.24 3.82 -7.79
CA LEU A 311 -10.62 3.35 -7.67
C LEU A 311 -11.65 4.38 -7.17
N PRO A 312 -11.30 5.41 -6.36
CA PRO A 312 -12.29 6.37 -5.91
C PRO A 312 -13.02 7.03 -7.09
N LYS A 313 -14.27 7.41 -6.85
CA LYS A 313 -14.98 8.33 -7.74
C LYS A 313 -14.12 9.59 -7.92
N ASP A 314 -13.98 10.04 -9.16
CA ASP A 314 -13.06 11.13 -9.56
C ASP A 314 -11.57 10.82 -9.31
N GLY A 315 -11.22 9.54 -9.17
CA GLY A 315 -9.84 9.05 -9.08
C GLY A 315 -9.10 9.09 -10.40
N LEU A 316 -7.90 8.51 -10.44
CA LEU A 316 -7.04 8.58 -11.63
C LEU A 316 -7.68 7.95 -12.87
N LEU A 317 -8.40 6.84 -12.73
CA LEU A 317 -9.05 6.18 -13.88
C LEU A 317 -10.16 7.05 -14.48
N ASP A 318 -10.99 7.67 -13.63
CA ASP A 318 -12.07 8.54 -14.11
C ASP A 318 -11.53 9.82 -14.75
N ARG A 319 -10.44 10.37 -14.22
CA ARG A 319 -9.76 11.53 -14.80
C ARG A 319 -9.15 11.21 -16.16
N LEU A 320 -8.57 10.02 -16.35
CA LEU A 320 -8.09 9.57 -17.65
C LEU A 320 -9.23 9.38 -18.65
N LYS A 321 -10.38 8.82 -18.22
CA LYS A 321 -11.60 8.75 -19.04
C LYS A 321 -12.09 10.15 -19.44
N ALA A 322 -12.09 11.10 -18.50
CA ALA A 322 -12.48 12.49 -18.77
C ALA A 322 -11.58 13.20 -19.79
N HIS A 323 -10.30 12.83 -19.88
CA HIS A 323 -9.38 13.26 -20.94
C HIS A 323 -9.63 12.57 -22.30
N GLY A 324 -10.53 11.59 -22.37
CA GLY A 324 -10.87 10.86 -23.60
C GLY A 324 -10.17 9.51 -23.75
N ALA A 325 -9.48 9.01 -22.72
CA ALA A 325 -8.90 7.66 -22.77
C ALA A 325 -9.98 6.58 -22.64
N THR A 326 -9.79 5.46 -23.35
CA THR A 326 -10.54 4.23 -23.10
C THR A 326 -9.86 3.44 -22.01
N VAL A 327 -10.59 3.13 -20.93
CA VAL A 327 -10.09 2.35 -19.79
C VAL A 327 -10.75 0.99 -19.81
N GLY A 328 -9.96 -0.05 -20.11
CA GLY A 328 -10.36 -1.46 -19.98
C GLY A 328 -10.23 -1.90 -18.52
N GLU A 329 -11.28 -2.48 -17.99
CA GLU A 329 -11.33 -2.95 -16.61
C GLU A 329 -10.69 -4.33 -16.44
N PRO A 330 -10.16 -4.66 -15.26
CA PRO A 330 -9.76 -6.01 -14.94
C PRO A 330 -10.94 -6.98 -15.11
N PRO A 331 -10.71 -8.23 -15.57
CA PRO A 331 -11.77 -9.18 -15.91
C PRO A 331 -12.82 -9.40 -14.81
N GLN A 332 -12.42 -9.27 -13.55
CA GLN A 332 -13.32 -9.44 -12.40
C GLN A 332 -14.33 -8.30 -12.25
N LEU A 333 -13.94 -7.06 -12.53
CA LEU A 333 -14.87 -5.94 -12.53
C LEU A 333 -15.83 -6.04 -13.72
N ALA A 334 -15.33 -6.47 -14.86
CA ALA A 334 -16.15 -6.66 -16.06
C ALA A 334 -17.21 -7.76 -15.87
N SER A 335 -16.89 -8.86 -15.16
CA SER A 335 -17.84 -9.93 -14.86
C SER A 335 -18.89 -9.52 -13.83
N ALA A 336 -18.53 -8.75 -12.81
CA ALA A 336 -19.47 -8.24 -11.82
C ALA A 336 -20.49 -7.27 -12.44
N ALA A 337 -20.03 -6.34 -13.26
CA ALA A 337 -20.89 -5.39 -13.95
C ALA A 337 -21.88 -6.09 -14.93
N LYS A 338 -21.47 -7.22 -15.51
CA LYS A 338 -22.34 -8.02 -16.36
C LYS A 338 -23.42 -8.73 -15.55
N ALA A 339 -23.08 -9.29 -14.38
CA ALA A 339 -24.04 -9.95 -13.50
C ALA A 339 -25.12 -8.96 -12.98
N GLU A 340 -24.73 -7.75 -12.56
CA GLU A 340 -25.68 -6.71 -12.15
C GLU A 340 -26.58 -6.24 -13.30
N GLY A 341 -26.07 -6.16 -14.52
CA GLY A 341 -26.85 -5.78 -15.71
C GLY A 341 -27.82 -6.86 -16.20
N ASP A 342 -27.59 -8.12 -15.87
CA ASP A 342 -28.50 -9.23 -16.19
C ASP A 342 -29.63 -9.36 -15.14
N GLU A 343 -29.38 -9.00 -13.84
CA GLU A 343 -30.41 -8.97 -12.79
C GLU A 343 -31.41 -7.78 -12.96
N GLU A 344 -31.02 -6.68 -13.60
CA GLU A 344 -31.93 -5.55 -13.85
C GLU A 344 -32.87 -5.78 -15.05
N LYS A 345 -32.72 -6.86 -15.80
CA LYS A 345 -33.53 -7.19 -16.99
C LYS A 345 -34.58 -8.28 -16.77
N ASP A 346 -34.60 -8.94 -15.62
CA ASP A 346 -35.60 -9.90 -15.19
C ASP A 346 -36.60 -9.26 -14.20
#